data_85353f93a997d1ddd7ce024beab1ac8b
#
_entry.id   85353f93a997d1ddd7ce024beab1ac8b
#
_cell.length_a   1.000
_cell.length_b   1.000
_cell.length_c   1.000
_cell.angle_alpha   90.00
_cell.angle_beta   90.00
_cell.angle_gamma   90.00
#
_symmetry.space_group_name_H-M   'P 1'
#
loop_
_entity.id
_entity.type
_entity.pdbx_description
1 polymer ?
#
loop_
_entity_poly.entity_id
_entity_poly.type
_entity_poly.pdbx_seq_one_letter_code
_entity_poly.pdbx_strand_id
1 'polypeptide(L)'
;MSTQSFKLEVSPSVGKVSAKYIVPDKPKCIFTLAHGAGAGMDHTFMETLAESLSKVSIATLRFNFPFAEHKKGRPDSPAIAHQTIEAAIKKARELNPKLPLFVSGKSFGGRMSSQYLAGHPDNSVSGIIFYGFPLHPSGKPSTERADHLKALKIPMLFLQGSKDTLATWELIKTVCESLRKATLVKLEGADHSFKAGKNDVMSLLVNETNKWVEKILK
;
A
#
# COMPACT_ATOMS: atom_id res chain seq x y z
N MET A 1 8.32 -21.02 2.08
CA MET A 1 7.87 -19.86 1.29
C MET A 1 7.60 -20.29 -0.14
N SER A 2 6.43 -19.99 -0.71
CA SER A 2 6.10 -20.24 -2.11
C SER A 2 5.65 -18.96 -2.81
N THR A 3 5.83 -18.94 -4.14
CA THR A 3 5.42 -17.82 -5.01
C THR A 3 4.55 -18.37 -6.13
N GLN A 4 3.40 -17.71 -6.37
CA GLN A 4 2.47 -18.05 -7.44
C GLN A 4 2.22 -16.83 -8.31
N SER A 5 2.25 -16.99 -9.63
CA SER A 5 1.93 -15.94 -10.60
C SER A 5 0.64 -16.32 -11.33
N PHE A 6 -0.25 -15.35 -11.50
CA PHE A 6 -1.54 -15.57 -12.20
C PHE A 6 -2.08 -14.28 -12.79
N LYS A 7 -3.16 -14.38 -13.56
CA LYS A 7 -3.93 -13.23 -14.02
C LYS A 7 -5.10 -12.97 -13.07
N LEU A 8 -5.15 -11.77 -12.52
CA LEU A 8 -6.25 -11.26 -11.72
C LEU A 8 -7.32 -10.69 -12.66
N GLU A 9 -8.53 -11.21 -12.57
CA GLU A 9 -9.68 -10.68 -13.29
C GLU A 9 -10.20 -9.44 -12.59
N VAL A 10 -10.21 -8.30 -13.29
CA VAL A 10 -10.64 -7.01 -12.71
C VAL A 10 -12.12 -6.79 -12.97
N SER A 11 -12.50 -6.65 -14.23
CA SER A 11 -13.90 -6.53 -14.67
C SER A 11 -13.99 -6.80 -16.17
N PRO A 12 -15.19 -7.02 -16.74
CA PRO A 12 -15.34 -7.19 -18.19
C PRO A 12 -14.80 -6.03 -19.01
N SER A 13 -14.89 -4.81 -18.53
CA SER A 13 -14.42 -3.60 -19.23
C SER A 13 -12.92 -3.34 -19.08
N VAL A 14 -12.30 -3.80 -18.00
CA VAL A 14 -10.87 -3.60 -17.70
C VAL A 14 -10.03 -4.80 -18.14
N GLY A 15 -10.60 -6.01 -18.07
CA GLY A 15 -9.91 -7.26 -18.39
C GLY A 15 -9.10 -7.81 -17.23
N LYS A 16 -7.94 -8.40 -17.55
CA LYS A 16 -7.08 -9.09 -16.59
C LYS A 16 -5.74 -8.39 -16.45
N VAL A 17 -5.18 -8.40 -15.24
CA VAL A 17 -3.85 -7.89 -14.95
C VAL A 17 -2.98 -8.97 -14.30
N SER A 18 -1.67 -8.83 -14.40
CA SER A 18 -0.73 -9.74 -13.76
C SER A 18 -0.75 -9.56 -12.25
N ALA A 19 -0.66 -10.66 -11.52
CA ALA A 19 -0.55 -10.69 -10.07
C ALA A 19 0.44 -11.75 -9.60
N LYS A 20 1.11 -11.48 -8.48
CA LYS A 20 2.03 -12.39 -7.80
C LYS A 20 1.66 -12.51 -6.33
N TYR A 21 1.53 -13.73 -5.87
CA TYR A 21 1.25 -14.06 -4.48
C TYR A 21 2.47 -14.72 -3.86
N ILE A 22 3.00 -14.13 -2.79
CA ILE A 22 4.07 -14.71 -1.97
C ILE A 22 3.47 -15.10 -0.63
N VAL A 23 3.63 -16.37 -0.24
CA VAL A 23 3.14 -16.87 1.04
C VAL A 23 4.26 -17.56 1.81
N PRO A 24 4.58 -17.13 3.05
CA PRO A 24 5.45 -17.85 3.97
C PRO A 24 4.76 -19.11 4.50
N ASP A 25 5.53 -20.02 5.11
CA ASP A 25 4.99 -21.30 5.59
C ASP A 25 3.91 -21.16 6.67
N LYS A 26 4.04 -20.15 7.55
CA LYS A 26 3.09 -19.83 8.61
C LYS A 26 2.70 -18.35 8.56
N PRO A 27 1.83 -17.94 7.62
CA PRO A 27 1.44 -16.55 7.49
C PRO A 27 0.53 -16.13 8.64
N LYS A 28 0.78 -14.97 9.24
CA LYS A 28 -0.06 -14.38 10.29
C LYS A 28 -1.14 -13.44 9.74
N CYS A 29 -0.94 -12.90 8.55
CA CYS A 29 -1.89 -12.07 7.82
C CYS A 29 -1.54 -12.03 6.33
N ILE A 30 -2.42 -11.46 5.53
CA ILE A 30 -2.21 -11.20 4.10
C ILE A 30 -2.34 -9.71 3.80
N PHE A 31 -1.45 -9.21 2.93
CA PHE A 31 -1.50 -7.85 2.40
C PHE A 31 -1.86 -7.88 0.92
N THR A 32 -2.78 -7.01 0.49
CA THR A 32 -2.71 -6.50 -0.88
C THR A 32 -1.61 -5.45 -0.95
N LEU A 33 -0.78 -5.44 -1.98
CA LEU A 33 0.35 -4.53 -2.10
C LEU A 33 0.35 -3.85 -3.48
N ALA A 34 -0.23 -2.66 -3.53
CA ALA A 34 -0.41 -1.85 -4.73
C ALA A 34 0.83 -1.00 -5.04
N HIS A 35 1.27 -0.97 -6.29
CA HIS A 35 2.45 -0.22 -6.72
C HIS A 35 2.17 1.28 -6.95
N GLY A 36 3.24 2.09 -7.07
CA GLY A 36 3.19 3.52 -7.37
C GLY A 36 2.94 3.83 -8.85
N ALA A 37 2.76 5.12 -9.16
CA ALA A 37 2.46 5.60 -10.52
C ALA A 37 3.60 5.37 -11.55
N GLY A 38 4.85 5.36 -11.11
CA GLY A 38 6.02 5.25 -11.99
C GLY A 38 6.56 3.82 -12.17
N ALA A 39 5.83 2.80 -11.73
CA ALA A 39 6.34 1.42 -11.69
C ALA A 39 5.20 0.41 -11.77
N GLY A 40 5.55 -0.87 -12.00
CA GLY A 40 4.64 -2.00 -11.91
C GLY A 40 4.92 -2.85 -10.67
N MET A 41 4.21 -3.96 -10.54
CA MET A 41 4.37 -4.90 -9.43
C MET A 41 5.77 -5.54 -9.34
N ASP A 42 6.49 -5.59 -10.46
CA ASP A 42 7.84 -6.18 -10.56
C ASP A 42 8.96 -5.15 -10.40
N HIS A 43 8.65 -3.92 -10.02
CA HIS A 43 9.67 -2.95 -9.65
C HIS A 43 10.44 -3.44 -8.43
N THR A 44 11.78 -3.29 -8.45
CA THR A 44 12.69 -3.80 -7.40
C THR A 44 12.23 -3.48 -5.98
N PHE A 45 11.76 -2.25 -5.73
CA PHE A 45 11.23 -1.88 -4.41
C PHE A 45 10.05 -2.76 -3.99
N MET A 46 9.11 -3.03 -4.91
CA MET A 46 7.91 -3.83 -4.62
C MET A 46 8.27 -5.31 -4.39
N GLU A 47 9.23 -5.83 -5.14
CA GLU A 47 9.73 -7.20 -4.98
C GLU A 47 10.44 -7.37 -3.64
N THR A 48 11.44 -6.51 -3.39
CA THR A 48 12.23 -6.56 -2.14
C THR A 48 11.34 -6.37 -0.90
N LEU A 49 10.35 -5.46 -0.97
CA LEU A 49 9.41 -5.27 0.13
C LEU A 49 8.57 -6.54 0.38
N ALA A 50 8.01 -7.15 -0.67
CA ALA A 50 7.19 -8.35 -0.53
C ALA A 50 8.00 -9.56 -0.01
N GLU A 51 9.22 -9.75 -0.50
CA GLU A 51 10.13 -10.79 -0.01
C GLU A 51 10.52 -10.56 1.45
N SER A 52 10.80 -9.30 1.82
CA SER A 52 11.17 -8.95 3.19
C SER A 52 9.99 -9.10 4.16
N LEU A 53 8.77 -8.76 3.74
CA LEU A 53 7.54 -9.00 4.51
C LEU A 53 7.28 -10.50 4.72
N SER A 54 7.60 -11.35 3.72
CA SER A 54 7.44 -12.80 3.87
C SER A 54 8.35 -13.39 4.95
N LYS A 55 9.55 -12.81 5.17
CA LYS A 55 10.49 -13.21 6.23
C LYS A 55 9.95 -12.94 7.65
N VAL A 56 8.98 -12.02 7.77
CA VAL A 56 8.28 -11.72 9.03
C VAL A 56 6.84 -12.26 9.06
N SER A 57 6.60 -13.35 8.31
CA SER A 57 5.33 -14.08 8.28
C SER A 57 4.14 -13.29 7.74
N ILE A 58 4.35 -12.36 6.82
CA ILE A 58 3.31 -11.60 6.13
C ILE A 58 3.20 -12.08 4.68
N ALA A 59 2.06 -12.65 4.30
CA ALA A 59 1.78 -12.98 2.91
C ALA A 59 1.45 -11.71 2.11
N THR A 60 1.81 -11.66 0.82
CA THR A 60 1.57 -10.49 -0.02
C THR A 60 0.97 -10.87 -1.37
N LEU A 61 -0.07 -10.17 -1.80
CA LEU A 61 -0.61 -10.19 -3.14
C LEU A 61 -0.25 -8.88 -3.84
N ARG A 62 0.78 -8.91 -4.69
CA ARG A 62 1.12 -7.82 -5.59
C ARG A 62 0.36 -7.96 -6.90
N PHE A 63 0.01 -6.85 -7.53
CA PHE A 63 -0.71 -6.84 -8.81
C PHE A 63 -0.35 -5.59 -9.61
N ASN A 64 -0.50 -5.67 -10.93
CA ASN A 64 -0.40 -4.49 -11.77
C ASN A 64 -1.73 -3.73 -11.79
N PHE A 65 -1.65 -2.38 -11.77
CA PHE A 65 -2.75 -1.58 -12.33
C PHE A 65 -2.76 -1.71 -13.86
N PRO A 66 -3.90 -1.55 -14.52
CA PRO A 66 -4.01 -1.67 -15.99
C PRO A 66 -3.03 -0.80 -16.77
N PHE A 67 -2.71 0.40 -16.27
CA PHE A 67 -1.72 1.26 -16.94
C PHE A 67 -0.32 0.63 -16.95
N ALA A 68 0.09 -0.04 -15.88
CA ALA A 68 1.36 -0.73 -15.82
C ALA A 68 1.36 -2.02 -16.63
N GLU A 69 0.24 -2.78 -16.61
CA GLU A 69 0.07 -3.99 -17.42
C GLU A 69 0.20 -3.69 -18.91
N HIS A 70 -0.37 -2.60 -19.36
CA HIS A 70 -0.37 -2.18 -20.77
C HIS A 70 0.73 -1.18 -21.12
N LYS A 71 1.70 -0.95 -20.20
CA LYS A 71 2.83 -0.02 -20.40
C LYS A 71 2.40 1.40 -20.81
N LYS A 72 1.28 1.88 -20.28
CA LYS A 72 0.80 3.25 -20.53
C LYS A 72 1.64 4.26 -19.73
N GLY A 73 1.94 5.40 -20.32
CA GLY A 73 2.77 6.45 -19.70
C GLY A 73 2.07 7.24 -18.58
N ARG A 74 0.78 7.01 -18.32
CA ARG A 74 0.00 7.71 -17.28
C ARG A 74 -0.80 6.73 -16.44
N PRO A 75 -0.95 6.98 -15.15
CA PRO A 75 -1.83 6.19 -14.28
C PRO A 75 -3.28 6.18 -14.78
N ASP A 76 -3.97 5.09 -14.44
CA ASP A 76 -5.40 4.97 -14.70
C ASP A 76 -6.20 6.01 -13.90
N SER A 77 -7.44 6.26 -14.35
CA SER A 77 -8.41 7.05 -13.58
C SER A 77 -8.69 6.38 -12.22
N PRO A 78 -9.11 7.15 -11.20
CA PRO A 78 -9.51 6.56 -9.91
C PRO A 78 -10.51 5.42 -10.05
N ALA A 79 -11.49 5.53 -10.94
CA ALA A 79 -12.51 4.50 -11.16
C ALA A 79 -11.91 3.14 -11.59
N ILE A 80 -10.95 3.14 -12.52
CA ILE A 80 -10.26 1.92 -12.97
C ILE A 80 -9.35 1.38 -11.87
N ALA A 81 -8.62 2.26 -11.20
CA ALA A 81 -7.76 1.87 -10.09
C ALA A 81 -8.56 1.23 -8.94
N HIS A 82 -9.74 1.77 -8.62
CA HIS A 82 -10.63 1.23 -7.58
C HIS A 82 -11.15 -0.16 -7.95
N GLN A 83 -11.57 -0.41 -9.19
CA GLN A 83 -11.97 -1.76 -9.64
C GLN A 83 -10.83 -2.77 -9.48
N THR A 84 -9.60 -2.36 -9.79
CA THR A 84 -8.42 -3.23 -9.65
C THR A 84 -8.13 -3.54 -8.17
N ILE A 85 -8.27 -2.56 -7.28
CA ILE A 85 -8.09 -2.73 -5.84
C ILE A 85 -9.17 -3.64 -5.26
N GLU A 86 -10.43 -3.46 -5.67
CA GLU A 86 -11.55 -4.33 -5.28
C GLU A 86 -11.27 -5.78 -5.66
N ALA A 87 -10.87 -6.03 -6.91
CA ALA A 87 -10.54 -7.37 -7.38
C ALA A 87 -9.37 -7.98 -6.58
N ALA A 88 -8.35 -7.18 -6.25
CA ALA A 88 -7.22 -7.63 -5.44
C ALA A 88 -7.62 -7.96 -4.00
N ILE A 89 -8.49 -7.18 -3.37
CA ILE A 89 -9.04 -7.44 -2.03
C ILE A 89 -9.84 -8.75 -2.05
N LYS A 90 -10.74 -8.91 -3.01
CA LYS A 90 -11.52 -10.14 -3.18
C LYS A 90 -10.60 -11.35 -3.36
N LYS A 91 -9.60 -11.25 -4.23
CA LYS A 91 -8.64 -12.34 -4.48
C LYS A 91 -7.79 -12.68 -3.27
N ALA A 92 -7.36 -11.70 -2.50
CA ALA A 92 -6.61 -11.94 -1.26
C ALA A 92 -7.42 -12.75 -0.24
N ARG A 93 -8.74 -12.50 -0.14
CA ARG A 93 -9.66 -13.29 0.71
C ARG A 93 -9.85 -14.70 0.20
N GLU A 94 -9.98 -14.89 -1.12
CA GLU A 94 -10.10 -16.22 -1.73
C GLU A 94 -8.86 -17.07 -1.45
N LEU A 95 -7.66 -16.46 -1.55
CA LEU A 95 -6.40 -17.15 -1.29
C LEU A 95 -6.22 -17.53 0.18
N ASN A 96 -6.71 -16.71 1.11
CA ASN A 96 -6.55 -16.91 2.56
C ASN A 96 -7.79 -16.44 3.33
N PRO A 97 -8.90 -17.19 3.29
CA PRO A 97 -10.17 -16.75 3.89
C PRO A 97 -10.14 -16.60 5.41
N LYS A 98 -9.16 -17.23 6.09
CA LYS A 98 -9.03 -17.20 7.55
C LYS A 98 -8.01 -16.20 8.08
N LEU A 99 -7.18 -15.62 7.20
CA LEU A 99 -6.16 -14.67 7.63
C LEU A 99 -6.71 -13.24 7.71
N PRO A 100 -6.30 -12.47 8.73
CA PRO A 100 -6.52 -11.03 8.74
C PRO A 100 -5.98 -10.37 7.47
N LEU A 101 -6.81 -9.55 6.82
CA LEU A 101 -6.47 -8.85 5.60
C LEU A 101 -6.10 -7.40 5.89
N PHE A 102 -4.93 -6.99 5.44
CA PHE A 102 -4.51 -5.59 5.38
C PHE A 102 -4.40 -5.12 3.93
N VAL A 103 -4.76 -3.88 3.70
CA VAL A 103 -4.57 -3.22 2.42
C VAL A 103 -3.31 -2.37 2.49
N SER A 104 -2.45 -2.42 1.47
CA SER A 104 -1.23 -1.62 1.49
C SER A 104 -0.84 -1.12 0.09
N GLY A 105 -0.05 -0.06 0.06
CA GLY A 105 0.45 0.42 -1.22
C GLY A 105 1.51 1.51 -1.12
N LYS A 106 2.33 1.55 -2.17
CA LYS A 106 3.32 2.60 -2.41
C LYS A 106 2.66 3.78 -3.10
N SER A 107 2.82 4.99 -2.55
CA SER A 107 2.45 6.24 -3.23
C SER A 107 1.03 6.22 -3.82
N PHE A 108 0.89 6.30 -5.15
CA PHE A 108 -0.38 6.21 -5.88
C PHE A 108 -1.22 5.01 -5.41
N GLY A 109 -0.61 3.83 -5.29
CA GLY A 109 -1.32 2.62 -4.87
C GLY A 109 -1.94 2.75 -3.49
N GLY A 110 -1.22 3.29 -2.52
CA GLY A 110 -1.75 3.54 -1.17
C GLY A 110 -2.91 4.56 -1.19
N ARG A 111 -2.75 5.67 -1.94
CA ARG A 111 -3.79 6.69 -2.05
C ARG A 111 -5.06 6.16 -2.73
N MET A 112 -4.93 5.42 -3.83
CA MET A 112 -6.10 4.83 -4.50
C MET A 112 -6.79 3.80 -3.63
N SER A 113 -6.02 2.98 -2.90
CA SER A 113 -6.57 2.01 -1.95
C SER A 113 -7.37 2.67 -0.83
N SER A 114 -6.86 3.76 -0.26
CA SER A 114 -7.58 4.50 0.77
C SER A 114 -8.83 5.20 0.25
N GLN A 115 -8.80 5.74 -0.97
CA GLN A 115 -9.99 6.31 -1.61
C GLN A 115 -11.08 5.27 -1.86
N TYR A 116 -10.68 4.07 -2.35
CA TYR A 116 -11.60 2.95 -2.51
C TYR A 116 -12.27 2.59 -1.19
N LEU A 117 -11.49 2.36 -0.13
CA LEU A 117 -12.01 1.98 1.19
C LEU A 117 -12.85 3.09 1.85
N ALA A 118 -12.58 4.35 1.57
CA ALA A 118 -13.40 5.47 2.06
C ALA A 118 -14.80 5.49 1.44
N GLY A 119 -14.91 5.12 0.16
CA GLY A 119 -16.19 5.00 -0.55
C GLY A 119 -16.89 3.65 -0.37
N HIS A 120 -16.14 2.61 0.02
CA HIS A 120 -16.63 1.23 0.20
C HIS A 120 -16.13 0.69 1.54
N PRO A 121 -16.74 1.10 2.66
CA PRO A 121 -16.34 0.65 3.99
C PRO A 121 -16.41 -0.87 4.12
N ASP A 122 -15.32 -1.47 4.58
CA ASP A 122 -15.16 -2.91 4.68
C ASP A 122 -14.58 -3.31 6.03
N ASN A 123 -15.44 -3.79 6.93
CA ASN A 123 -15.08 -4.16 8.29
C ASN A 123 -14.17 -5.40 8.38
N SER A 124 -14.00 -6.14 7.27
CA SER A 124 -13.10 -7.28 7.23
C SER A 124 -11.65 -6.90 6.88
N VAL A 125 -11.39 -5.64 6.55
CA VAL A 125 -10.04 -5.10 6.40
C VAL A 125 -9.53 -4.65 7.76
N SER A 126 -8.47 -5.31 8.25
CA SER A 126 -7.89 -5.06 9.58
C SER A 126 -7.14 -3.73 9.70
N GLY A 127 -6.69 -3.16 8.57
CA GLY A 127 -6.00 -1.87 8.54
C GLY A 127 -5.41 -1.56 7.15
N ILE A 128 -4.89 -0.34 7.02
CA ILE A 128 -4.23 0.11 5.79
C ILE A 128 -2.82 0.65 6.07
N ILE A 129 -1.86 0.32 5.19
CA ILE A 129 -0.46 0.74 5.30
C ILE A 129 -0.05 1.56 4.09
N PHE A 130 0.51 2.73 4.34
CA PHE A 130 1.01 3.65 3.33
C PHE A 130 2.54 3.66 3.33
N TYR A 131 3.13 3.17 2.27
CA TYR A 131 4.55 3.32 1.99
C TYR A 131 4.77 4.63 1.21
N GLY A 132 4.86 5.76 1.91
CA GLY A 132 4.96 7.10 1.36
C GLY A 132 3.64 7.60 0.77
N PHE A 133 2.76 8.17 1.60
CA PHE A 133 1.51 8.78 1.13
C PHE A 133 1.79 10.06 0.34
N PRO A 134 1.33 10.20 -0.92
CA PRO A 134 1.59 11.38 -1.74
C PRO A 134 0.55 12.48 -1.43
N LEU A 135 0.80 13.24 -0.37
CA LEU A 135 -0.13 14.23 0.16
C LEU A 135 -0.43 15.36 -0.84
N HIS A 136 0.58 15.75 -1.63
CA HIS A 136 0.45 16.82 -2.63
C HIS A 136 1.39 16.61 -3.82
N PRO A 137 1.23 17.32 -4.95
CA PRO A 137 2.23 17.38 -6.00
C PRO A 137 3.52 18.06 -5.49
N SER A 138 4.66 17.71 -6.06
CA SER A 138 5.93 18.36 -5.73
C SER A 138 5.84 19.87 -5.97
N GLY A 139 6.31 20.67 -5.01
CA GLY A 139 6.29 22.14 -5.09
C GLY A 139 4.90 22.80 -4.94
N LYS A 140 3.85 22.01 -4.63
CA LYS A 140 2.48 22.53 -4.42
C LYS A 140 1.90 21.95 -3.13
N PRO A 141 2.36 22.41 -1.95
CA PRO A 141 1.88 21.91 -0.66
C PRO A 141 0.37 22.06 -0.51
N SER A 142 -0.32 20.97 -0.11
CA SER A 142 -1.76 20.90 0.13
C SER A 142 -2.09 19.66 0.95
N THR A 143 -3.22 19.65 1.64
CA THR A 143 -3.72 18.47 2.38
C THR A 143 -4.94 17.81 1.73
N GLU A 144 -5.47 18.37 0.64
CA GLU A 144 -6.72 17.92 -0.02
C GLU A 144 -6.72 16.44 -0.40
N ARG A 145 -5.54 15.90 -0.78
CA ARG A 145 -5.43 14.47 -1.12
C ARG A 145 -5.69 13.53 0.06
N ALA A 146 -5.71 14.05 1.28
CA ALA A 146 -5.98 13.30 2.50
C ALA A 146 -7.42 13.45 3.03
N ASP A 147 -8.27 14.28 2.44
CA ASP A 147 -9.61 14.58 2.99
C ASP A 147 -10.47 13.32 3.16
N HIS A 148 -10.39 12.37 2.21
CA HIS A 148 -11.11 11.11 2.27
C HIS A 148 -10.68 10.20 3.45
N LEU A 149 -9.49 10.39 4.01
CA LEU A 149 -8.97 9.57 5.12
C LEU A 149 -9.81 9.71 6.39
N LYS A 150 -10.51 10.85 6.57
CA LYS A 150 -11.42 11.09 7.70
C LYS A 150 -12.61 10.12 7.72
N ALA A 151 -12.98 9.56 6.56
CA ALA A 151 -14.05 8.57 6.44
C ALA A 151 -13.62 7.16 6.85
N LEU A 152 -12.32 6.87 6.89
CA LEU A 152 -11.80 5.55 7.24
C LEU A 152 -11.98 5.27 8.74
N LYS A 153 -12.56 4.10 9.04
CA LYS A 153 -12.78 3.63 10.42
C LYS A 153 -11.74 2.60 10.87
N ILE A 154 -10.90 2.14 9.95
CA ILE A 154 -9.85 1.16 10.19
C ILE A 154 -8.54 1.83 10.65
N PRO A 155 -7.64 1.10 11.35
CA PRO A 155 -6.30 1.58 11.67
C PRO A 155 -5.49 1.92 10.41
N MET A 156 -4.67 2.96 10.50
CA MET A 156 -3.82 3.47 9.41
C MET A 156 -2.38 3.58 9.86
N LEU A 157 -1.44 3.03 9.09
CA LEU A 157 0.00 3.20 9.27
C LEU A 157 0.58 4.03 8.13
N PHE A 158 1.22 5.14 8.47
CA PHE A 158 1.96 5.98 7.54
C PHE A 158 3.47 5.81 7.79
N LEU A 159 4.18 5.26 6.80
CA LEU A 159 5.62 5.17 6.78
C LEU A 159 6.12 6.25 5.82
N GLN A 160 6.65 7.37 6.36
CA GLN A 160 6.87 8.59 5.58
C GLN A 160 8.29 9.09 5.70
N GLY A 161 8.94 9.35 4.57
CA GLY A 161 10.26 9.97 4.52
C GLY A 161 10.23 11.43 4.96
N SER A 162 11.21 11.86 5.78
CA SER A 162 11.28 13.24 6.25
C SER A 162 11.69 14.26 5.17
N LYS A 163 12.24 13.77 4.05
CA LYS A 163 12.61 14.57 2.86
C LYS A 163 11.72 14.28 1.65
N ASP A 164 10.53 13.71 1.88
CA ASP A 164 9.59 13.42 0.82
C ASP A 164 8.97 14.70 0.25
N THR A 165 9.27 15.00 -1.02
CA THR A 165 8.78 16.21 -1.71
C THR A 165 7.29 16.12 -2.10
N LEU A 166 6.65 14.95 -1.98
CA LEU A 166 5.22 14.75 -2.22
C LEU A 166 4.39 14.76 -0.92
N ALA A 167 5.05 14.94 0.23
CA ALA A 167 4.39 15.06 1.53
C ALA A 167 5.30 15.84 2.49
N THR A 168 5.19 17.16 2.48
CA THR A 168 5.89 18.03 3.43
C THR A 168 5.65 17.52 4.84
N TRP A 169 6.74 17.30 5.60
CA TRP A 169 6.68 16.62 6.90
C TRP A 169 5.65 17.24 7.87
N GLU A 170 5.65 18.55 8.01
CA GLU A 170 4.72 19.23 8.93
C GLU A 170 3.25 19.04 8.50
N LEU A 171 2.97 19.02 7.20
CA LEU A 171 1.60 18.81 6.71
C LEU A 171 1.13 17.38 6.94
N ILE A 172 1.94 16.37 6.62
CA ILE A 172 1.53 14.98 6.84
C ILE A 172 1.40 14.66 8.33
N LYS A 173 2.24 15.26 9.19
CA LYS A 173 2.13 15.17 10.64
C LYS A 173 0.79 15.72 11.12
N THR A 174 0.44 16.96 10.73
CA THR A 174 -0.84 17.58 11.06
C THR A 174 -2.04 16.75 10.60
N VAL A 175 -1.97 16.22 9.38
CA VAL A 175 -3.03 15.32 8.86
C VAL A 175 -3.16 14.08 9.76
N CYS A 176 -2.06 13.39 10.06
CA CYS A 176 -2.11 12.17 10.88
C CYS A 176 -2.60 12.44 12.31
N GLU A 177 -2.22 13.57 12.91
CA GLU A 177 -2.69 14.01 14.24
C GLU A 177 -4.22 14.26 14.27
N SER A 178 -4.80 14.67 13.14
CA SER A 178 -6.24 14.86 12.99
C SER A 178 -7.04 13.56 12.82
N LEU A 179 -6.38 12.43 12.56
CA LEU A 179 -7.01 11.14 12.28
C LEU A 179 -6.98 10.24 13.51
N ARG A 180 -8.16 9.75 13.93
CA ARG A 180 -8.32 9.02 15.21
C ARG A 180 -7.54 7.72 15.32
N LYS A 181 -7.20 7.06 14.20
CA LYS A 181 -6.57 5.74 14.14
C LYS A 181 -5.31 5.73 13.27
N ALA A 182 -4.66 6.87 13.11
CA ALA A 182 -3.42 6.98 12.38
C ALA A 182 -2.20 6.78 13.29
N THR A 183 -1.22 6.05 12.76
CA THR A 183 0.14 5.94 13.30
C THR A 183 1.09 6.49 12.24
N LEU A 184 1.88 7.50 12.58
CA LEU A 184 2.88 8.10 11.69
C LEU A 184 4.28 7.69 12.14
N VAL A 185 5.04 7.08 11.25
CA VAL A 185 6.45 6.74 11.46
C VAL A 185 7.32 7.60 10.55
N LYS A 186 8.23 8.36 11.16
CA LYS A 186 9.21 9.18 10.47
C LYS A 186 10.40 8.34 10.03
N LEU A 187 10.69 8.33 8.74
CA LEU A 187 11.91 7.73 8.19
C LEU A 187 12.90 8.84 7.91
N GLU A 188 13.82 9.06 8.84
CA GLU A 188 14.70 10.22 8.84
C GLU A 188 15.63 10.23 7.63
N GLY A 189 15.67 11.37 6.94
CA GLY A 189 16.48 11.59 5.74
C GLY A 189 15.99 10.91 4.47
N ALA A 190 14.94 10.08 4.55
CA ALA A 190 14.42 9.38 3.38
C ALA A 190 13.59 10.31 2.48
N ASP A 191 13.77 10.15 1.16
CA ASP A 191 12.93 10.78 0.13
C ASP A 191 11.67 9.95 -0.18
N HIS A 192 10.90 10.39 -1.20
CA HIS A 192 9.71 9.64 -1.66
C HIS A 192 10.02 8.23 -2.16
N SER A 193 11.21 7.97 -2.65
CA SER A 193 11.67 6.66 -3.10
C SER A 193 12.27 5.80 -1.97
N PHE A 194 12.27 6.32 -0.74
CA PHE A 194 12.90 5.72 0.44
C PHE A 194 14.42 5.58 0.33
N LYS A 195 15.06 6.52 -0.35
CA LYS A 195 16.52 6.66 -0.34
C LYS A 195 16.93 7.58 0.80
N ALA A 196 17.84 7.15 1.65
CA ALA A 196 18.38 7.92 2.80
C ALA A 196 19.88 7.67 2.94
N GLY A 197 20.66 8.04 1.92
CA GLY A 197 22.11 7.82 1.90
C GLY A 197 22.46 6.34 2.02
N LYS A 198 23.22 5.97 3.07
CA LYS A 198 23.65 4.58 3.34
C LYS A 198 22.69 3.80 4.26
N ASN A 199 21.61 4.42 4.72
CA ASN A 199 20.68 3.80 5.67
C ASN A 199 19.85 2.70 4.98
N ASP A 200 19.69 1.56 5.64
CA ASP A 200 18.80 0.48 5.22
C ASP A 200 17.35 0.82 5.60
N VAL A 201 16.71 1.62 4.73
CA VAL A 201 15.31 2.02 4.92
C VAL A 201 14.36 0.84 4.72
N MET A 202 14.73 -0.16 3.89
CA MET A 202 13.87 -1.33 3.67
C MET A 202 13.67 -2.11 4.96
N SER A 203 14.72 -2.38 5.72
CA SER A 203 14.61 -3.04 7.02
C SER A 203 13.76 -2.23 8.02
N LEU A 204 13.87 -0.91 8.02
CA LEU A 204 13.03 -0.04 8.85
C LEU A 204 11.54 -0.14 8.45
N LEU A 205 11.23 -0.10 7.14
CA LEU A 205 9.86 -0.25 6.63
C LEU A 205 9.24 -1.57 7.10
N VAL A 206 9.97 -2.67 6.96
CA VAL A 206 9.50 -4.00 7.35
C VAL A 206 9.32 -4.13 8.86
N ASN A 207 10.29 -3.66 9.64
CA ASN A 207 10.23 -3.74 11.11
C ASN A 207 9.06 -2.92 11.68
N GLU A 208 8.88 -1.69 11.22
CA GLU A 208 7.77 -0.86 11.70
C GLU A 208 6.41 -1.38 11.24
N THR A 209 6.32 -1.89 10.00
CA THR A 209 5.11 -2.60 9.53
C THR A 209 4.80 -3.79 10.41
N ASN A 210 5.80 -4.64 10.70
CA ASN A 210 5.64 -5.84 11.52
C ASN A 210 5.17 -5.51 12.94
N LYS A 211 5.84 -4.57 13.60
CA LYS A 211 5.46 -4.12 14.96
C LYS A 211 4.02 -3.62 15.01
N TRP A 212 3.64 -2.81 14.01
CA TRP A 212 2.29 -2.26 13.95
C TRP A 212 1.23 -3.33 13.70
N VAL A 213 1.49 -4.27 12.78
CA VAL A 213 0.60 -5.41 12.52
C VAL A 213 0.41 -6.26 13.79
N GLU A 214 1.48 -6.59 14.49
CA GLU A 214 1.40 -7.37 15.74
C GLU A 214 0.58 -6.67 16.83
N LYS A 215 0.61 -5.33 16.86
CA LYS A 215 -0.23 -4.56 17.79
C LYS A 215 -1.72 -4.62 17.41
N ILE A 216 -2.05 -4.67 16.11
CA ILE A 216 -3.43 -4.74 15.63
C ILE A 216 -4.02 -6.16 15.79
N LEU A 217 -3.18 -7.20 15.71
CA LEU A 217 -3.60 -8.60 15.80
C LEU A 217 -3.76 -9.13 17.24
N LYS A 218 -3.31 -8.37 18.24
CA LYS A 218 -3.55 -8.62 19.69
C LYS A 218 -4.93 -8.18 20.11
#